data_21a5f8432e551ab8a05ab767716e9183
#
_entry.id   21a5f8432e551ab8a05ab767716e9183
#
_cell.length_a   1.000
_cell.length_b   1.000
_cell.length_c   1.000
_cell.angle_alpha   90.00
_cell.angle_beta   90.00
_cell.angle_gamma   90.00
#
_symmetry.space_group_name_H-M   'P 1'
#
loop_
_entity.id
_entity.type
_entity.pdbx_description
1 polymer ?
#
loop_
_entity_poly.entity_id
_entity_poly.type
_entity_poly.pdbx_seq_one_letter_code
_entity_poly.pdbx_strand_id
1 'polypeptide(L)'
;INGEEAVKSISVLRPDVVTLDLELPQMDGITALKYIMSEWPVPVVIVTGFTNYAGEESIKCLEYGAVDVVIKPSGVISLDMDRVRDELITKVKAASKIDPKILRPVLIERPPPQKKRECLSTNKLVAIASSTGGPRALVEVLPKLEPDIPAGIVIIQHMPEGFTRSMAERLNWESKITVKEAEEDEPIKQGKALIAPGGFHLTVESRGKEGEVVKLQKGQKEHGVCPSADIAIKSVAAVYGKNCLGVILTGMGSDGVEGLRAVKQCGGQTIAEDKSTS
;
A
#
# COMPACT_ATOMS: atom_id res chain seq x y z
N ILE A 1 -18.74 -15.12 19.24
CA ILE A 1 -18.05 -13.81 19.29
C ILE A 1 -18.65 -12.95 18.19
N ASN A 2 -19.07 -11.75 18.53
CA ASN A 2 -19.64 -10.75 17.62
C ASN A 2 -18.91 -9.40 17.80
N GLY A 3 -19.20 -8.41 16.96
CA GLY A 3 -18.55 -7.10 17.02
C GLY A 3 -18.75 -6.36 18.35
N GLU A 4 -19.91 -6.50 18.99
CA GLU A 4 -20.16 -5.88 20.30
C GLU A 4 -19.30 -6.48 21.42
N GLU A 5 -19.13 -7.81 21.41
CA GLU A 5 -18.25 -8.48 22.36
C GLU A 5 -16.78 -8.09 22.12
N ALA A 6 -16.37 -7.93 20.85
CA ALA A 6 -15.03 -7.46 20.51
C ALA A 6 -14.76 -6.06 21.09
N VAL A 7 -15.67 -5.10 20.88
CA VAL A 7 -15.56 -3.74 21.43
C VAL A 7 -15.50 -3.75 22.96
N LYS A 8 -16.38 -4.51 23.62
CA LYS A 8 -16.38 -4.65 25.10
C LYS A 8 -15.09 -5.26 25.62
N SER A 9 -14.57 -6.28 24.94
CA SER A 9 -13.34 -6.97 25.35
C SER A 9 -12.11 -6.06 25.32
N ILE A 10 -12.03 -5.14 24.36
CA ILE A 10 -10.91 -4.19 24.24
C ILE A 10 -10.81 -3.28 25.48
N SER A 11 -11.94 -2.76 25.97
CA SER A 11 -11.95 -1.89 27.14
C SER A 11 -11.44 -2.58 28.41
N VAL A 12 -11.63 -3.92 28.51
CA VAL A 12 -11.24 -4.75 29.66
C VAL A 12 -9.81 -5.27 29.50
N LEU A 13 -9.50 -5.83 28.34
CA LEU A 13 -8.22 -6.51 28.08
C LEU A 13 -7.07 -5.57 27.74
N ARG A 14 -7.39 -4.39 27.18
CA ARG A 14 -6.41 -3.38 26.71
C ARG A 14 -5.29 -3.99 25.88
N PRO A 15 -5.63 -4.68 24.76
CA PRO A 15 -4.63 -5.36 23.95
C PRO A 15 -3.71 -4.35 23.23
N ASP A 16 -2.49 -4.77 22.90
CA ASP A 16 -1.56 -3.98 22.07
C ASP A 16 -1.97 -4.00 20.60
N VAL A 17 -2.64 -5.05 20.14
CA VAL A 17 -3.14 -5.24 18.75
C VAL A 17 -4.42 -6.05 18.77
N VAL A 18 -5.31 -5.74 17.85
CA VAL A 18 -6.55 -6.50 17.58
C VAL A 18 -6.49 -7.09 16.18
N THR A 19 -6.80 -8.37 16.03
CA THR A 19 -7.18 -8.95 14.74
C THR A 19 -8.70 -8.97 14.65
N LEU A 20 -9.25 -8.42 13.56
CA LEU A 20 -10.68 -8.22 13.40
C LEU A 20 -11.17 -8.82 12.08
N ASP A 21 -12.14 -9.70 12.18
CA ASP A 21 -12.89 -10.19 11.01
C ASP A 21 -13.95 -9.18 10.59
N LEU A 22 -14.18 -9.04 9.29
CA LEU A 22 -15.26 -8.19 8.77
C LEU A 22 -16.63 -8.88 8.84
N GLU A 23 -16.64 -10.18 8.67
CA GLU A 23 -17.87 -10.99 8.64
C GLU A 23 -18.23 -11.49 10.05
N LEU A 24 -18.75 -10.59 10.86
CA LEU A 24 -19.21 -10.90 12.21
C LEU A 24 -20.74 -10.83 12.30
N PRO A 25 -21.38 -11.69 13.09
CA PRO A 25 -22.83 -11.61 13.33
C PRO A 25 -23.19 -10.41 14.21
N GLN A 26 -24.43 -9.92 14.10
CA GLN A 26 -25.03 -8.82 14.86
C GLN A 26 -24.39 -7.46 14.58
N MET A 27 -23.14 -7.22 14.92
CA MET A 27 -22.35 -6.05 14.57
C MET A 27 -21.22 -6.50 13.64
N ASP A 28 -21.21 -5.99 12.41
CA ASP A 28 -20.14 -6.27 11.43
C ASP A 28 -18.81 -5.66 11.85
N GLY A 29 -17.70 -6.17 11.24
CA GLY A 29 -16.36 -5.76 11.61
C GLY A 29 -16.05 -4.31 11.27
N ILE A 30 -16.65 -3.72 10.23
CA ILE A 30 -16.45 -2.31 9.88
C ILE A 30 -17.07 -1.41 10.95
N THR A 31 -18.26 -1.75 11.40
CA THR A 31 -18.93 -1.03 12.50
C THR A 31 -18.14 -1.17 13.79
N ALA A 32 -17.67 -2.38 14.11
CA ALA A 32 -16.82 -2.61 15.27
C ALA A 32 -15.53 -1.79 15.21
N LEU A 33 -14.86 -1.76 14.03
CA LEU A 33 -13.66 -0.96 13.82
C LEU A 33 -13.88 0.53 14.10
N LYS A 34 -14.98 1.10 13.62
CA LYS A 34 -15.33 2.50 13.89
C LYS A 34 -15.46 2.80 15.38
N TYR A 35 -16.14 1.92 16.13
CA TYR A 35 -16.24 2.05 17.59
C TYR A 35 -14.89 1.92 18.27
N ILE A 36 -14.06 0.95 17.86
CA ILE A 36 -12.71 0.77 18.40
C ILE A 36 -11.88 2.05 18.21
N MET A 37 -11.89 2.60 17.00
CA MET A 37 -11.08 3.77 16.69
C MET A 37 -11.59 5.06 17.36
N SER A 38 -12.89 5.17 17.66
CA SER A 38 -13.46 6.33 18.35
C SER A 38 -13.27 6.29 19.85
N GLU A 39 -13.51 5.12 20.47
CA GLU A 39 -13.56 4.99 21.93
C GLU A 39 -12.22 4.51 22.55
N TRP A 40 -11.57 3.55 21.89
CA TRP A 40 -10.39 2.87 22.39
C TRP A 40 -9.37 2.63 21.26
N PRO A 41 -8.77 3.69 20.68
CA PRO A 41 -7.85 3.53 19.55
C PRO A 41 -6.75 2.51 19.87
N VAL A 42 -6.71 1.44 19.09
CA VAL A 42 -5.72 0.36 19.19
C VAL A 42 -5.38 -0.11 17.78
N PRO A 43 -4.14 -0.53 17.48
CA PRO A 43 -3.79 -1.08 16.18
C PRO A 43 -4.68 -2.27 15.80
N VAL A 44 -5.35 -2.20 14.65
CA VAL A 44 -6.21 -3.26 14.13
C VAL A 44 -5.64 -3.81 12.83
N VAL A 45 -5.48 -5.12 12.76
CA VAL A 45 -5.19 -5.87 11.53
C VAL A 45 -6.48 -6.59 11.12
N ILE A 46 -7.00 -6.25 9.95
CA ILE A 46 -8.19 -6.90 9.41
C ILE A 46 -7.82 -8.30 8.91
N VAL A 47 -8.66 -9.30 9.22
CA VAL A 47 -8.51 -10.68 8.75
C VAL A 47 -9.82 -11.09 8.09
N THR A 48 -9.91 -11.01 6.77
CA THR A 48 -11.18 -11.21 6.04
C THR A 48 -11.09 -12.29 4.96
N GLY A 49 -12.24 -12.86 4.57
CA GLY A 49 -12.33 -13.78 3.44
C GLY A 49 -12.12 -13.08 2.10
N PHE A 50 -11.76 -13.84 1.07
CA PHE A 50 -11.69 -13.33 -0.30
C PHE A 50 -13.10 -13.28 -0.88
N THR A 51 -13.69 -12.09 -0.95
CA THR A 51 -14.97 -11.82 -1.61
C THR A 51 -14.74 -10.85 -2.77
N ASN A 52 -15.71 -10.75 -3.71
CA ASN A 52 -15.62 -9.80 -4.82
C ASN A 52 -15.54 -8.33 -4.35
N TYR A 53 -15.95 -8.05 -3.13
CA TYR A 53 -15.94 -6.71 -2.50
C TYR A 53 -14.85 -6.54 -1.45
N ALA A 54 -14.05 -7.59 -1.16
CA ALA A 54 -13.06 -7.55 -0.09
C ALA A 54 -12.03 -6.41 -0.28
N GLY A 55 -11.69 -6.06 -1.52
CA GLY A 55 -10.80 -4.95 -1.82
C GLY A 55 -11.35 -3.61 -1.37
N GLU A 56 -12.60 -3.29 -1.75
CA GLU A 56 -13.24 -2.02 -1.38
C GLU A 56 -13.48 -1.89 0.12
N GLU A 57 -13.98 -2.96 0.76
CA GLU A 57 -14.24 -3.00 2.20
C GLU A 57 -12.96 -2.86 3.00
N SER A 58 -11.88 -3.53 2.58
CA SER A 58 -10.59 -3.43 3.23
C SER A 58 -9.98 -2.04 3.10
N ILE A 59 -10.12 -1.39 1.95
CA ILE A 59 -9.68 0.00 1.79
C ILE A 59 -10.47 0.93 2.73
N LYS A 60 -11.79 0.75 2.87
CA LYS A 60 -12.58 1.49 3.86
C LYS A 60 -12.09 1.24 5.29
N CYS A 61 -11.70 0.00 5.63
CA CYS A 61 -11.13 -0.28 6.94
C CYS A 61 -9.82 0.47 7.19
N LEU A 62 -8.95 0.54 6.19
CA LEU A 62 -7.72 1.34 6.29
C LEU A 62 -8.01 2.83 6.48
N GLU A 63 -9.07 3.37 5.84
CA GLU A 63 -9.55 4.73 6.05
C GLU A 63 -10.03 4.97 7.47
N TYR A 64 -10.74 4.00 8.05
CA TYR A 64 -11.21 4.06 9.43
C TYR A 64 -10.11 3.81 10.47
N GLY A 65 -8.87 3.63 10.03
CA GLY A 65 -7.70 3.54 10.90
C GLY A 65 -7.15 2.13 11.11
N ALA A 66 -7.63 1.12 10.39
CA ALA A 66 -6.96 -0.18 10.38
C ALA A 66 -5.53 -0.04 9.83
N VAL A 67 -4.62 -0.82 10.40
CA VAL A 67 -3.19 -0.77 10.05
C VAL A 67 -2.89 -1.57 8.80
N ASP A 68 -3.50 -2.75 8.69
CA ASP A 68 -3.21 -3.70 7.60
C ASP A 68 -4.35 -4.70 7.42
N VAL A 69 -4.27 -5.50 6.34
CA VAL A 69 -5.25 -6.53 5.99
C VAL A 69 -4.55 -7.85 5.69
N VAL A 70 -5.12 -8.95 6.17
CA VAL A 70 -4.74 -10.33 5.83
C VAL A 70 -5.93 -11.04 5.22
N ILE A 71 -5.71 -11.74 4.11
CA ILE A 71 -6.76 -12.50 3.42
C ILE A 71 -6.74 -13.96 3.87
N LYS A 72 -7.89 -14.44 4.34
CA LYS A 72 -8.08 -15.86 4.64
C LYS A 72 -7.99 -16.69 3.35
N PRO A 73 -7.22 -17.78 3.30
CA PRO A 73 -6.94 -18.51 2.06
C PRO A 73 -8.14 -19.24 1.46
N SER A 74 -9.16 -19.55 2.24
CA SER A 74 -10.32 -20.37 1.83
C SER A 74 -11.68 -19.72 2.09
N GLY A 75 -11.77 -18.38 2.08
CA GLY A 75 -13.02 -17.65 2.24
C GLY A 75 -13.41 -17.38 3.69
N VAL A 76 -14.72 -17.28 3.95
CA VAL A 76 -15.31 -16.86 5.25
C VAL A 76 -14.84 -17.73 6.42
N ILE A 77 -14.84 -19.05 6.23
CA ILE A 77 -14.34 -20.02 7.21
C ILE A 77 -13.10 -20.68 6.60
N SER A 78 -11.93 -20.38 7.16
CA SER A 78 -10.68 -20.93 6.65
C SER A 78 -10.10 -21.97 7.62
N LEU A 79 -9.97 -23.18 7.13
CA LEU A 79 -9.23 -24.26 7.80
C LEU A 79 -7.73 -24.22 7.50
N ASP A 80 -7.32 -23.37 6.53
CA ASP A 80 -5.95 -23.31 5.99
C ASP A 80 -5.18 -22.08 6.48
N MET A 81 -5.49 -21.56 7.68
CA MET A 81 -4.84 -20.37 8.23
C MET A 81 -3.30 -20.53 8.35
N ASP A 82 -2.80 -21.76 8.41
CA ASP A 82 -1.35 -21.99 8.41
C ASP A 82 -0.64 -21.43 7.17
N ARG A 83 -1.37 -21.29 6.04
CA ARG A 83 -0.80 -20.73 4.79
C ARG A 83 -0.52 -19.22 4.89
N VAL A 84 -1.23 -18.51 5.74
CA VAL A 84 -1.06 -17.06 5.97
C VAL A 84 -0.51 -16.76 7.35
N ARG A 85 -0.14 -17.78 8.12
CA ARG A 85 0.33 -17.64 9.49
C ARG A 85 1.50 -16.68 9.61
N ASP A 86 2.51 -16.84 8.78
CA ASP A 86 3.73 -16.04 8.86
C ASP A 86 3.47 -14.58 8.44
N GLU A 87 2.59 -14.36 7.46
CA GLU A 87 2.12 -13.03 7.09
C GLU A 87 1.37 -12.37 8.24
N LEU A 88 0.40 -13.07 8.84
CA LEU A 88 -0.38 -12.57 9.97
C LEU A 88 0.52 -12.21 11.16
N ILE A 89 1.44 -13.11 11.54
CA ILE A 89 2.38 -12.88 12.63
C ILE A 89 3.23 -11.64 12.35
N THR A 90 3.72 -11.49 11.13
CA THR A 90 4.55 -10.36 10.71
C THR A 90 3.78 -9.05 10.85
N LYS A 91 2.55 -9.00 10.32
CA LYS A 91 1.69 -7.80 10.35
C LYS A 91 1.25 -7.45 11.78
N VAL A 92 0.90 -8.44 12.60
CA VAL A 92 0.56 -8.22 14.02
C VAL A 92 1.76 -7.67 14.80
N LYS A 93 2.96 -8.22 14.59
CA LYS A 93 4.19 -7.71 15.22
C LYS A 93 4.56 -6.30 14.75
N ALA A 94 4.30 -5.96 13.49
CA ALA A 94 4.48 -4.60 12.98
C ALA A 94 3.45 -3.65 13.63
N ALA A 95 2.17 -4.03 13.61
CA ALA A 95 1.09 -3.25 14.20
C ALA A 95 1.30 -2.97 15.69
N SER A 96 1.84 -3.93 16.48
CA SER A 96 2.09 -3.73 17.92
C SER A 96 3.13 -2.65 18.25
N LYS A 97 3.87 -2.16 17.27
CA LYS A 97 4.86 -1.09 17.46
C LYS A 97 4.31 0.31 17.17
N ILE A 98 3.10 0.38 16.62
CA ILE A 98 2.47 1.64 16.23
C ILE A 98 1.93 2.35 17.47
N ASP A 99 2.24 3.64 17.64
CA ASP A 99 1.64 4.46 18.70
C ASP A 99 0.15 4.66 18.39
N PRO A 100 -0.77 4.22 19.27
CA PRO A 100 -2.21 4.41 19.05
C PRO A 100 -2.63 5.86 18.82
N LYS A 101 -1.86 6.83 19.27
CA LYS A 101 -2.15 8.26 19.08
C LYS A 101 -2.14 8.72 17.63
N ILE A 102 -1.43 7.99 16.76
CA ILE A 102 -1.40 8.31 15.33
C ILE A 102 -2.53 7.65 14.55
N LEU A 103 -3.26 6.69 15.16
CA LEU A 103 -4.36 5.94 14.55
C LEU A 103 -5.66 6.76 14.48
N ARG A 104 -5.62 7.94 13.88
CA ARG A 104 -6.84 8.72 13.65
C ARG A 104 -7.39 8.39 12.27
N PRO A 105 -8.74 8.35 12.09
CA PRO A 105 -9.32 8.32 10.76
C PRO A 105 -8.73 9.44 9.91
N VAL A 106 -8.27 9.12 8.72
CA VAL A 106 -7.75 10.14 7.81
C VAL A 106 -8.97 10.85 7.21
N LEU A 107 -9.31 12.01 7.76
CA LEU A 107 -10.33 12.88 7.18
C LEU A 107 -9.71 13.58 5.97
N ILE A 108 -10.01 13.09 4.79
CA ILE A 108 -9.50 13.68 3.56
C ILE A 108 -10.54 14.65 3.02
N GLU A 109 -10.17 15.93 3.00
CA GLU A 109 -10.91 16.92 2.24
C GLU A 109 -10.72 16.65 0.75
N ARG A 110 -11.84 16.48 0.05
CA ARG A 110 -11.84 16.27 -1.40
C ARG A 110 -11.15 17.46 -2.08
N PRO A 111 -10.04 17.26 -2.80
CA PRO A 111 -9.50 18.34 -3.61
C PRO A 111 -10.54 18.74 -4.66
N PRO A 112 -10.67 20.03 -4.97
CA PRO A 112 -11.58 20.46 -6.03
C PRO A 112 -11.25 19.73 -7.32
N PRO A 113 -12.27 19.35 -8.14
CA PRO A 113 -12.06 18.63 -9.38
C PRO A 113 -11.14 19.44 -10.29
N GLN A 114 -9.89 19.00 -10.41
CA GLN A 114 -8.92 19.61 -11.31
C GLN A 114 -8.97 18.88 -12.64
N LYS A 115 -8.95 19.65 -13.74
CA LYS A 115 -8.71 19.07 -15.08
C LYS A 115 -7.32 18.42 -15.05
N LYS A 116 -7.28 17.09 -15.07
CA LYS A 116 -6.03 16.34 -15.22
C LYS A 116 -5.36 16.78 -16.52
N ARG A 117 -4.15 17.30 -16.43
CA ARG A 117 -3.37 17.75 -17.61
C ARG A 117 -2.93 16.54 -18.44
N GLU A 118 -2.73 16.75 -19.74
CA GLU A 118 -2.04 15.74 -20.56
C GLU A 118 -0.66 15.44 -19.96
N CYS A 119 -0.44 14.17 -19.64
CA CYS A 119 0.82 13.74 -19.06
C CYS A 119 1.87 13.61 -20.18
N LEU A 120 2.91 14.42 -20.12
CA LEU A 120 4.06 14.39 -21.04
C LEU A 120 5.01 13.23 -20.68
N SER A 121 5.84 12.82 -21.64
CA SER A 121 6.96 11.92 -21.36
C SER A 121 7.92 12.57 -20.38
N THR A 122 8.63 11.76 -19.59
CA THR A 122 9.55 12.25 -18.56
C THR A 122 10.84 11.42 -18.55
N ASN A 123 11.95 12.09 -18.27
CA ASN A 123 13.23 11.44 -18.05
C ASN A 123 13.55 11.27 -16.54
N LYS A 124 12.57 11.50 -15.66
CA LYS A 124 12.71 11.33 -14.21
C LYS A 124 11.65 10.37 -13.68
N LEU A 125 12.05 9.49 -12.78
CA LEU A 125 11.15 8.52 -12.16
C LEU A 125 11.35 8.46 -10.65
N VAL A 126 10.25 8.46 -9.92
CA VAL A 126 10.20 8.18 -8.48
C VAL A 126 9.67 6.77 -8.29
N ALA A 127 10.42 5.94 -7.59
CA ALA A 127 9.97 4.61 -7.17
C ALA A 127 9.68 4.63 -5.67
N ILE A 128 8.44 4.38 -5.29
CA ILE A 128 7.99 4.37 -3.88
C ILE A 128 7.67 2.93 -3.48
N ALA A 129 8.31 2.44 -2.42
CA ALA A 129 8.00 1.15 -1.82
C ALA A 129 7.36 1.34 -0.46
N SER A 130 6.36 0.51 -0.15
CA SER A 130 5.65 0.52 1.14
C SER A 130 5.04 -0.85 1.45
N SER A 131 4.78 -1.10 2.73
CA SER A 131 4.18 -2.35 3.21
C SER A 131 3.13 -2.06 4.30
N THR A 132 3.24 -2.66 5.48
CA THR A 132 2.34 -2.40 6.63
C THR A 132 2.35 -0.91 6.98
N GLY A 133 1.16 -0.31 7.11
CA GLY A 133 0.99 1.15 7.25
C GLY A 133 1.13 1.95 5.95
N GLY A 134 1.62 1.31 4.87
CA GLY A 134 1.84 1.94 3.56
C GLY A 134 0.63 2.62 2.95
N PRO A 135 -0.56 2.02 2.93
CA PRO A 135 -1.76 2.67 2.40
C PRO A 135 -2.03 4.01 3.06
N ARG A 136 -1.86 4.10 4.39
CA ARG A 136 -2.01 5.35 5.13
C ARG A 136 -0.93 6.37 4.75
N ALA A 137 0.33 5.95 4.68
CA ALA A 137 1.43 6.83 4.28
C ALA A 137 1.24 7.37 2.86
N LEU A 138 0.76 6.55 1.93
CA LEU A 138 0.46 6.96 0.55
C LEU A 138 -0.68 7.99 0.48
N VAL A 139 -1.71 7.84 1.31
CA VAL A 139 -2.81 8.80 1.45
C VAL A 139 -2.31 10.15 2.01
N GLU A 140 -1.30 10.14 2.86
CA GLU A 140 -0.68 11.38 3.37
C GLU A 140 0.27 12.05 2.37
N VAL A 141 0.90 11.29 1.49
CA VAL A 141 1.93 11.79 0.56
C VAL A 141 1.36 12.21 -0.79
N LEU A 142 0.61 11.32 -1.46
CA LEU A 142 0.21 11.55 -2.86
C LEU A 142 -0.69 12.76 -3.09
N PRO A 143 -1.67 13.08 -2.21
CA PRO A 143 -2.51 14.26 -2.37
C PRO A 143 -1.74 15.59 -2.29
N LYS A 144 -0.56 15.59 -1.65
CA LYS A 144 0.30 16.77 -1.51
C LYS A 144 1.20 17.01 -2.70
N LEU A 145 1.27 16.05 -3.64
CA LEU A 145 2.04 16.21 -4.86
C LEU A 145 1.31 17.12 -5.85
N GLU A 146 2.06 18.07 -6.42
CA GLU A 146 1.48 18.98 -7.41
C GLU A 146 1.30 18.29 -8.78
N PRO A 147 0.26 18.65 -9.56
CA PRO A 147 -0.09 17.98 -10.80
C PRO A 147 0.95 18.14 -11.91
N ASP A 148 1.85 19.06 -11.78
CA ASP A 148 2.96 19.35 -12.71
C ASP A 148 4.30 18.78 -12.26
N ILE A 149 4.29 17.85 -11.30
CA ILE A 149 5.51 17.14 -10.89
C ILE A 149 6.24 16.59 -12.13
N PRO A 150 7.52 16.98 -12.38
CA PRO A 150 8.22 16.66 -13.63
C PRO A 150 8.80 15.24 -13.61
N ALA A 151 8.08 14.29 -13.05
CA ALA A 151 8.48 12.89 -12.90
C ALA A 151 7.29 11.96 -13.05
N GLY A 152 7.53 10.76 -13.56
CA GLY A 152 6.64 9.63 -13.37
C GLY A 152 6.80 9.04 -11.97
N ILE A 153 5.84 8.28 -11.53
CA ILE A 153 5.88 7.62 -10.22
C ILE A 153 5.49 6.16 -10.41
N VAL A 154 6.26 5.24 -9.86
CA VAL A 154 5.86 3.83 -9.69
C VAL A 154 5.77 3.52 -8.20
N ILE A 155 4.72 2.81 -7.80
CA ILE A 155 4.44 2.51 -6.40
C ILE A 155 4.36 1.00 -6.23
N ILE A 156 5.15 0.48 -5.30
CA ILE A 156 5.18 -0.92 -4.91
C ILE A 156 4.62 -1.01 -3.49
N GLN A 157 3.36 -1.35 -3.38
CA GLN A 157 2.70 -1.64 -2.12
C GLN A 157 2.54 -3.14 -1.98
N HIS A 158 3.06 -3.72 -0.91
CA HIS A 158 2.83 -5.13 -0.61
C HIS A 158 1.38 -5.35 -0.23
N MET A 159 0.60 -5.82 -1.21
CA MET A 159 -0.83 -6.03 -1.10
C MET A 159 -1.27 -7.21 -1.95
N PRO A 160 -2.31 -7.96 -1.55
CA PRO A 160 -2.84 -9.05 -2.35
C PRO A 160 -3.42 -8.60 -3.69
N GLU A 161 -3.57 -9.53 -4.62
CA GLU A 161 -4.26 -9.33 -5.90
C GLU A 161 -5.70 -8.82 -5.68
N GLY A 162 -6.13 -7.83 -6.48
CA GLY A 162 -7.44 -7.20 -6.39
C GLY A 162 -7.54 -6.01 -5.42
N PHE A 163 -6.63 -5.89 -4.45
CA PHE A 163 -6.64 -4.78 -3.49
C PHE A 163 -5.92 -3.54 -4.01
N THR A 164 -4.89 -3.71 -4.80
CA THR A 164 -4.10 -2.63 -5.39
C THR A 164 -4.93 -1.77 -6.33
N ARG A 165 -5.91 -2.35 -7.02
CA ARG A 165 -6.84 -1.62 -7.88
C ARG A 165 -7.73 -0.67 -7.07
N SER A 166 -8.40 -1.18 -6.05
CA SER A 166 -9.27 -0.35 -5.19
C SER A 166 -8.47 0.76 -4.50
N MET A 167 -7.23 0.47 -4.07
CA MET A 167 -6.32 1.47 -3.51
C MET A 167 -5.95 2.54 -4.56
N ALA A 168 -5.64 2.14 -5.79
CA ALA A 168 -5.32 3.06 -6.87
C ALA A 168 -6.49 4.01 -7.18
N GLU A 169 -7.70 3.47 -7.29
CA GLU A 169 -8.92 4.25 -7.52
C GLU A 169 -9.14 5.27 -6.39
N ARG A 170 -8.96 4.84 -5.14
CA ARG A 170 -9.06 5.69 -3.98
C ARG A 170 -8.03 6.82 -4.00
N LEU A 171 -6.74 6.49 -4.15
CA LEU A 171 -5.67 7.47 -4.20
C LEU A 171 -5.83 8.45 -5.38
N ASN A 172 -6.35 7.96 -6.52
CA ASN A 172 -6.66 8.81 -7.68
C ASN A 172 -7.77 9.83 -7.39
N TRP A 173 -8.73 9.44 -6.56
CA TRP A 173 -9.81 10.33 -6.17
C TRP A 173 -9.34 11.45 -5.23
N GLU A 174 -8.34 11.17 -4.38
CA GLU A 174 -7.81 12.10 -3.38
C GLU A 174 -6.67 12.96 -3.90
N SER A 175 -5.98 12.52 -4.96
CA SER A 175 -4.76 13.16 -5.47
C SER A 175 -5.02 14.13 -6.61
N LYS A 176 -4.16 15.14 -6.69
CA LYS A 176 -4.11 16.08 -7.83
C LYS A 176 -3.47 15.43 -9.08
N ILE A 177 -2.56 14.48 -8.87
CA ILE A 177 -1.93 13.68 -9.93
C ILE A 177 -2.86 12.53 -10.35
N THR A 178 -2.60 11.92 -11.51
CA THR A 178 -3.30 10.70 -11.91
C THR A 178 -2.70 9.51 -11.19
N VAL A 179 -3.53 8.69 -10.53
CA VAL A 179 -3.10 7.43 -9.90
C VAL A 179 -3.90 6.29 -10.48
N LYS A 180 -3.26 5.20 -10.89
CA LYS A 180 -3.96 3.99 -11.34
C LYS A 180 -3.12 2.74 -11.06
N GLU A 181 -3.75 1.58 -11.03
CA GLU A 181 -3.06 0.32 -11.11
C GLU A 181 -2.42 0.18 -12.49
N ALA A 182 -1.16 -0.27 -12.54
CA ALA A 182 -0.40 -0.40 -13.77
C ALA A 182 -0.96 -1.48 -14.68
N GLU A 183 -0.93 -1.25 -15.98
CA GLU A 183 -1.20 -2.22 -17.02
C GLU A 183 0.09 -2.58 -17.77
N GLU A 184 0.08 -3.74 -18.43
CA GLU A 184 1.22 -4.17 -19.26
C GLU A 184 1.49 -3.13 -20.35
N ASP A 185 2.76 -2.82 -20.58
CA ASP A 185 3.22 -1.84 -21.58
C ASP A 185 2.75 -0.40 -21.35
N GLU A 186 2.30 -0.08 -20.14
CA GLU A 186 1.82 1.27 -19.86
C GLU A 186 2.97 2.28 -19.83
N PRO A 187 2.84 3.40 -20.58
CA PRO A 187 3.89 4.41 -20.65
C PRO A 187 4.01 5.20 -19.34
N ILE A 188 5.24 5.41 -18.93
CA ILE A 188 5.60 6.24 -17.78
C ILE A 188 5.55 7.70 -18.20
N LYS A 189 4.76 8.50 -17.48
CA LYS A 189 4.53 9.91 -17.78
C LYS A 189 4.62 10.77 -16.53
N GLN A 190 5.00 12.04 -16.69
CA GLN A 190 5.01 13.00 -15.58
C GLN A 190 3.59 13.23 -15.02
N GLY A 191 3.48 13.45 -13.72
CA GLY A 191 2.18 13.66 -13.06
C GLY A 191 1.29 12.42 -12.99
N LYS A 192 1.86 11.23 -13.26
CA LYS A 192 1.17 9.95 -13.23
C LYS A 192 1.86 8.96 -12.30
N ALA A 193 1.10 8.37 -11.39
CA ALA A 193 1.55 7.30 -10.50
C ALA A 193 0.92 5.97 -10.93
N LEU A 194 1.77 4.94 -11.09
CA LEU A 194 1.40 3.59 -11.48
C LEU A 194 1.67 2.65 -10.30
N ILE A 195 0.62 2.02 -9.78
CA ILE A 195 0.71 1.07 -8.66
C ILE A 195 0.91 -0.34 -9.22
N ALA A 196 1.92 -1.03 -8.75
CA ALA A 196 2.16 -2.43 -9.14
C ALA A 196 0.99 -3.31 -8.73
N PRO A 197 0.39 -4.10 -9.63
CA PRO A 197 -0.70 -5.02 -9.30
C PRO A 197 -0.24 -6.08 -8.30
N GLY A 198 -1.07 -6.40 -7.31
CA GLY A 198 -0.84 -7.53 -6.42
C GLY A 198 -0.69 -8.83 -7.20
N GLY A 199 0.27 -9.68 -6.82
CA GLY A 199 0.56 -10.94 -7.52
C GLY A 199 1.43 -10.82 -8.78
N PHE A 200 1.86 -9.60 -9.16
CA PHE A 200 2.77 -9.35 -10.27
C PHE A 200 3.99 -8.56 -9.82
N HIS A 201 5.15 -8.88 -10.35
CA HIS A 201 6.32 -8.01 -10.26
C HIS A 201 6.23 -6.95 -11.36
N LEU A 202 6.49 -5.69 -10.99
CA LEU A 202 6.58 -4.58 -11.92
C LEU A 202 8.05 -4.29 -12.19
N THR A 203 8.41 -4.16 -13.47
CA THR A 203 9.69 -3.65 -13.91
C THR A 203 9.52 -2.50 -14.88
N VAL A 204 10.57 -1.75 -15.12
CA VAL A 204 10.61 -0.65 -16.07
C VAL A 204 11.57 -1.00 -17.20
N GLU A 205 11.14 -0.77 -18.44
CA GLU A 205 11.94 -0.98 -19.63
C GLU A 205 11.94 0.26 -20.53
N SER A 206 13.07 0.50 -21.21
CA SER A 206 13.14 1.56 -22.22
C SER A 206 12.84 1.00 -23.61
N ARG A 207 11.95 1.67 -24.33
CA ARG A 207 11.65 1.41 -25.76
C ARG A 207 12.33 2.40 -26.70
N GLY A 208 13.40 2.99 -26.25
CA GLY A 208 14.16 3.96 -27.05
C GLY A 208 13.32 5.23 -27.33
N LYS A 209 13.02 5.49 -28.60
CA LYS A 209 12.28 6.70 -28.98
C LYS A 209 10.81 6.73 -28.52
N GLU A 210 10.23 5.59 -28.19
CA GLU A 210 8.85 5.47 -27.70
C GLU A 210 8.73 5.78 -26.20
N GLY A 211 9.84 5.95 -25.52
CA GLY A 211 9.91 6.25 -24.09
C GLY A 211 10.00 4.99 -23.22
N GLU A 212 9.73 5.16 -21.96
CA GLU A 212 9.81 4.10 -20.94
C GLU A 212 8.41 3.59 -20.60
N VAL A 213 8.32 2.28 -20.39
CA VAL A 213 7.07 1.58 -20.07
C VAL A 213 7.25 0.68 -18.85
N VAL A 214 6.16 0.38 -18.18
CA VAL A 214 6.14 -0.67 -17.16
C VAL A 214 5.91 -2.03 -17.82
N LYS A 215 6.52 -3.06 -17.25
CA LYS A 215 6.30 -4.47 -17.54
C LYS A 215 5.78 -5.19 -16.32
N LEU A 216 4.84 -6.10 -16.53
CA LEU A 216 4.22 -6.88 -15.47
C LEU A 216 4.54 -8.36 -15.66
N GLN A 217 5.16 -8.97 -14.68
CA GLN A 217 5.49 -10.39 -14.72
C GLN A 217 4.84 -11.11 -13.55
N LYS A 218 3.98 -12.09 -13.84
CA LYS A 218 3.52 -13.02 -12.83
C LYS A 218 4.68 -13.89 -12.38
N GLY A 219 5.03 -13.84 -11.11
CA GLY A 219 6.24 -14.49 -10.61
C GLY A 219 6.09 -15.12 -9.24
N GLN A 220 7.14 -15.83 -8.82
CA GLN A 220 7.25 -16.34 -7.46
C GLN A 220 7.52 -15.17 -6.51
N LYS A 221 7.07 -15.31 -5.27
CA LYS A 221 7.35 -14.32 -4.22
C LYS A 221 8.85 -14.17 -4.00
N GLU A 222 9.36 -12.95 -4.10
CA GLU A 222 10.72 -12.58 -3.71
C GLU A 222 10.67 -12.04 -2.28
N HIS A 223 11.52 -12.51 -1.38
CA HIS A 223 11.43 -12.20 0.05
C HIS A 223 10.04 -12.41 0.68
N GLY A 224 9.27 -13.36 0.13
CA GLY A 224 7.92 -13.66 0.59
C GLY A 224 6.81 -12.75 0.06
N VAL A 225 7.13 -11.75 -0.79
CA VAL A 225 6.19 -10.76 -1.34
C VAL A 225 6.16 -10.74 -2.87
N CYS A 226 5.01 -10.38 -3.43
CA CYS A 226 4.81 -10.07 -4.84
C CYS A 226 3.66 -9.06 -4.94
N PRO A 227 3.93 -7.81 -5.41
CA PRO A 227 5.15 -7.30 -6.04
C PRO A 227 6.34 -7.21 -5.08
N SER A 228 7.59 -7.22 -5.63
CA SER A 228 8.83 -6.95 -4.88
C SER A 228 9.34 -5.55 -5.20
N ALA A 229 9.68 -4.81 -4.15
CA ALA A 229 10.28 -3.49 -4.24
C ALA A 229 11.70 -3.56 -4.81
N ASP A 230 12.49 -4.57 -4.43
CA ASP A 230 13.85 -4.74 -4.93
C ASP A 230 13.88 -4.94 -6.45
N ILE A 231 12.99 -5.78 -6.98
CA ILE A 231 12.89 -6.03 -8.43
C ILE A 231 12.54 -4.72 -9.16
N ALA A 232 11.51 -4.03 -8.70
CA ALA A 232 11.04 -2.82 -9.34
C ALA A 232 12.06 -1.69 -9.27
N ILE A 233 12.61 -1.39 -8.08
CA ILE A 233 13.55 -0.27 -7.89
C ILE A 233 14.88 -0.53 -8.63
N LYS A 234 15.36 -1.78 -8.67
CA LYS A 234 16.54 -2.14 -9.48
C LYS A 234 16.32 -1.86 -10.96
N SER A 235 15.15 -2.20 -11.51
CA SER A 235 14.82 -1.91 -12.92
C SER A 235 14.75 -0.41 -13.18
N VAL A 236 14.18 0.36 -12.26
CA VAL A 236 14.13 1.83 -12.31
C VAL A 236 15.54 2.42 -12.31
N ALA A 237 16.42 1.95 -11.43
CA ALA A 237 17.81 2.40 -11.34
C ALA A 237 18.58 2.11 -12.65
N ALA A 238 18.36 0.94 -13.26
CA ALA A 238 19.00 0.55 -14.50
C ALA A 238 18.59 1.45 -15.68
N VAL A 239 17.31 1.86 -15.75
CA VAL A 239 16.78 2.65 -16.88
C VAL A 239 17.02 4.14 -16.70
N TYR A 240 16.78 4.69 -15.50
CA TYR A 240 16.81 6.13 -15.25
C TYR A 240 18.15 6.64 -14.69
N GLY A 241 19.02 5.76 -14.19
CA GLY A 241 20.32 6.12 -13.64
C GLY A 241 20.23 7.23 -12.59
N LYS A 242 20.99 8.30 -12.75
CA LYS A 242 20.99 9.46 -11.84
C LYS A 242 19.65 10.23 -11.76
N ASN A 243 18.75 9.99 -12.69
CA ASN A 243 17.45 10.65 -12.77
C ASN A 243 16.35 9.89 -12.01
N CYS A 244 16.69 8.87 -11.22
CA CYS A 244 15.74 8.19 -10.38
C CYS A 244 15.84 8.62 -8.91
N LEU A 245 14.69 8.58 -8.23
CA LEU A 245 14.54 8.74 -6.79
C LEU A 245 13.90 7.47 -6.24
N GLY A 246 14.59 6.78 -5.34
CA GLY A 246 14.03 5.66 -4.59
C GLY A 246 13.52 6.13 -3.24
N VAL A 247 12.28 5.77 -2.90
CA VAL A 247 11.63 6.12 -1.63
C VAL A 247 11.17 4.85 -0.95
N ILE A 248 11.49 4.69 0.33
CA ILE A 248 10.91 3.65 1.19
C ILE A 248 10.09 4.34 2.27
N LEU A 249 8.81 4.00 2.32
CA LEU A 249 7.89 4.38 3.39
C LEU A 249 7.78 3.23 4.40
N THR A 250 6.85 3.39 5.33
CA THR A 250 6.60 2.43 6.41
C THR A 250 6.41 0.99 5.93
N GLY A 251 6.86 0.06 6.74
CA GLY A 251 6.73 -1.36 6.48
C GLY A 251 7.61 -2.21 7.40
N MET A 252 7.58 -3.52 7.16
CA MET A 252 8.42 -4.48 7.88
C MET A 252 9.17 -5.35 6.88
N GLY A 253 10.44 -5.64 7.17
CA GLY A 253 11.29 -6.47 6.31
C GLY A 253 12.42 -5.69 5.66
N SER A 254 13.02 -6.26 4.62
CA SER A 254 14.19 -5.71 3.93
C SER A 254 14.00 -5.56 2.41
N ASP A 255 12.81 -5.89 1.87
CA ASP A 255 12.53 -5.71 0.44
C ASP A 255 12.55 -4.22 0.07
N GLY A 256 13.33 -3.86 -0.93
CA GLY A 256 13.63 -2.49 -1.35
C GLY A 256 15.01 -1.98 -0.93
N VAL A 257 15.69 -2.63 0.02
CA VAL A 257 17.05 -2.21 0.46
C VAL A 257 18.06 -2.35 -0.66
N GLU A 258 18.08 -3.49 -1.36
CA GLU A 258 18.98 -3.69 -2.50
C GLU A 258 18.58 -2.81 -3.69
N GLY A 259 17.30 -2.52 -3.85
CA GLY A 259 16.81 -1.54 -4.82
C GLY A 259 17.37 -0.14 -4.55
N LEU A 260 17.27 0.37 -3.30
CA LEU A 260 17.83 1.66 -2.93
C LEU A 260 19.37 1.71 -3.08
N ARG A 261 20.04 0.58 -2.80
CA ARG A 261 21.48 0.47 -3.02
C ARG A 261 21.83 0.63 -4.51
N ALA A 262 21.07 -0.01 -5.40
CA ALA A 262 21.22 0.15 -6.85
C ALA A 262 20.97 1.60 -7.29
N VAL A 263 19.95 2.29 -6.75
CA VAL A 263 19.70 3.71 -7.01
C VAL A 263 20.92 4.57 -6.65
N LYS A 264 21.50 4.38 -5.47
CA LYS A 264 22.71 5.11 -5.06
C LYS A 264 23.91 4.81 -5.97
N GLN A 265 24.10 3.56 -6.36
CA GLN A 265 25.20 3.17 -7.25
C GLN A 265 25.10 3.82 -8.64
N CYS A 266 23.87 4.04 -9.13
CA CYS A 266 23.63 4.75 -10.40
C CYS A 266 23.67 6.28 -10.28
N GLY A 267 23.96 6.84 -9.10
CA GLY A 267 24.00 8.27 -8.85
C GLY A 267 22.61 8.90 -8.61
N GLY A 268 21.57 8.11 -8.43
CA GLY A 268 20.24 8.55 -8.04
C GLY A 268 20.15 8.91 -6.55
N GLN A 269 19.00 9.44 -6.14
CA GLN A 269 18.74 9.86 -4.77
C GLN A 269 17.84 8.85 -4.05
N THR A 270 17.95 8.83 -2.71
CA THR A 270 17.11 7.95 -1.87
C THR A 270 16.53 8.70 -0.69
N ILE A 271 15.28 8.38 -0.35
CA ILE A 271 14.59 8.87 0.84
C ILE A 271 14.08 7.64 1.61
N ALA A 272 14.17 7.69 2.92
CA ALA A 272 13.48 6.75 3.81
C ALA A 272 12.59 7.54 4.77
N GLU A 273 11.42 6.99 5.08
CA GLU A 273 10.54 7.55 6.10
C GLU A 273 11.22 7.60 7.45
N ASP A 274 10.91 8.62 8.23
CA ASP A 274 11.48 8.78 9.58
C ASP A 274 10.95 7.70 10.52
N LYS A 275 11.84 7.23 11.41
CA LYS A 275 11.51 6.18 12.37
C LYS A 275 10.35 6.56 13.31
N SER A 276 10.11 7.86 13.53
CA SER A 276 9.03 8.33 14.41
C SER A 276 7.64 8.21 13.79
N THR A 277 7.55 8.01 12.47
CA THR A 277 6.29 7.89 11.72
C THR A 277 6.09 6.54 11.05
N SER A 278 7.16 5.73 10.96
CA SER A 278 7.15 4.42 10.28
C SER A 278 6.76 3.26 11.20
#